data_f3f73566bb645acc75ad87d475776429
#
_entry.id   f3f73566bb645acc75ad87d475776429
#
_cell.length_a   1.000
_cell.length_b   1.000
_cell.length_c   1.000
_cell.angle_alpha   90.00
_cell.angle_beta   90.00
_cell.angle_gamma   90.00
#
_symmetry.space_group_name_H-M   'P 1'
#
loop_
_entity.id
_entity.type
_entity.pdbx_description
1 polymer ?
#
loop_
_entity_poly.entity_id
_entity_poly.type
_entity_poly.pdbx_seq_one_letter_code
_entity_poly.pdbx_strand_id
1 'polypeptide(L)'
;MMEARKAAKVQKVYVSADSTAGAEVTSHNKSTYTPYKASTSRGWCGHPIPDPIAQSFMVDATGGIFVSSIDLFFKTKSTTLPVVVELRTMINGYPTTEVIPFGQVSVAAADINVSDDATTATTFTFPSPVYLQPQQEYSFVALSNTDEYTMYTARLGQKTLDDNRLISKQPYLGSMFKSQNGGTWTPEQMEDVKFFINACSFVTNTVAGVFLTNEELPTKTLVQNP
;
A
#
# COMPACT_ATOMS: atom_id res chain seq x y z
N MET A 1 -15.02 42.62 -21.00
CA MET A 1 -13.72 41.92 -21.12
C MET A 1 -13.51 41.09 -19.87
N MET A 2 -13.73 39.79 -19.97
CA MET A 2 -13.35 38.87 -18.89
C MET A 2 -11.91 38.42 -19.14
N GLU A 3 -11.00 38.86 -18.31
CA GLU A 3 -9.65 38.32 -18.32
C GLU A 3 -9.68 36.85 -17.96
N ALA A 4 -9.22 36.03 -18.89
CA ALA A 4 -8.98 34.62 -18.62
C ALA A 4 -7.85 34.52 -17.58
N ARG A 5 -8.22 34.22 -16.34
CA ARG A 5 -7.22 33.89 -15.30
C ARG A 5 -6.63 32.54 -15.62
N LYS A 6 -5.31 32.52 -15.84
CA LYS A 6 -4.54 31.29 -15.98
C LYS A 6 -4.89 30.32 -14.86
N ALA A 7 -5.28 29.11 -15.24
CA ALA A 7 -5.53 28.03 -14.33
C ALA A 7 -4.35 27.85 -13.36
N ALA A 8 -4.60 28.09 -12.09
CA ALA A 8 -3.68 27.64 -11.06
C ALA A 8 -3.67 26.11 -11.13
N LYS A 9 -2.48 25.52 -11.38
CA LYS A 9 -2.28 24.09 -11.19
C LYS A 9 -2.87 23.73 -9.84
N VAL A 10 -3.79 22.76 -9.81
CA VAL A 10 -4.28 22.21 -8.57
C VAL A 10 -3.08 21.64 -7.86
N GLN A 11 -2.56 22.39 -6.91
CA GLN A 11 -1.51 21.93 -6.04
C GLN A 11 -2.20 20.99 -5.07
N LYS A 12 -1.98 19.68 -5.22
CA LYS A 12 -2.42 18.70 -4.25
C LYS A 12 -1.75 19.07 -2.94
N VAL A 13 -2.50 19.68 -2.04
CA VAL A 13 -2.02 19.96 -0.69
C VAL A 13 -2.12 18.65 0.08
N TYR A 14 -1.04 17.89 0.03
CA TYR A 14 -0.85 16.81 0.97
C TYR A 14 -0.38 17.44 2.27
N VAL A 15 -1.26 17.51 3.23
CA VAL A 15 -0.85 17.73 4.60
C VAL A 15 -0.20 16.42 5.02
N SER A 16 1.11 16.45 5.22
CA SER A 16 1.81 15.31 5.82
C SER A 16 1.14 15.02 7.15
N ALA A 17 0.50 13.88 7.25
CA ALA A 17 -0.08 13.44 8.48
C ALA A 17 1.03 13.08 9.45
N ASP A 18 1.12 13.81 10.52
CA ASP A 18 1.61 13.21 11.75
C ASP A 18 0.65 12.07 12.10
N SER A 19 1.19 10.87 12.22
CA SER A 19 0.48 9.61 12.36
C SER A 19 -0.16 9.43 13.73
N THR A 20 -1.03 10.33 14.13
CA THR A 20 -1.63 10.28 15.47
C THR A 20 -3.13 10.12 15.50
N ALA A 21 -3.76 9.78 14.39
CA ALA A 21 -5.19 9.52 14.42
C ALA A 21 -5.50 8.12 13.87
N GLY A 22 -5.62 7.16 14.77
CA GLY A 22 -6.58 6.10 14.67
C GLY A 22 -6.22 4.75 14.07
N ALA A 23 -5.04 4.52 13.58
CA ALA A 23 -4.44 3.22 13.62
C ALA A 23 -3.11 3.40 14.34
N GLU A 24 -3.13 3.30 15.66
CA GLU A 24 -1.92 2.99 16.37
C GLU A 24 -1.46 1.63 15.87
N VAL A 25 -0.78 1.64 14.76
CA VAL A 25 0.24 0.65 14.55
C VAL A 25 1.28 1.02 15.59
N THR A 26 1.03 0.56 16.80
CA THR A 26 2.01 0.64 17.86
C THR A 26 3.30 0.19 17.22
N SER A 27 4.25 1.09 17.16
CA SER A 27 5.60 0.81 16.73
C SER A 27 6.08 -0.40 17.52
N HIS A 28 5.87 -1.59 16.96
CA HIS A 28 6.36 -2.77 17.60
C HIS A 28 7.84 -2.75 17.39
N ASN A 29 8.44 -2.21 18.42
CA ASN A 29 9.84 -2.35 18.67
C ASN A 29 10.38 -3.64 18.07
N LYS A 30 11.31 -3.48 17.12
CA LYS A 30 12.31 -4.48 16.74
C LYS A 30 11.88 -5.94 16.97
N SER A 31 10.69 -6.29 16.50
CA SER A 31 10.29 -7.68 16.52
C SER A 31 10.93 -8.35 15.31
N THR A 32 11.27 -9.56 15.48
CA THR A 32 11.99 -10.38 14.54
C THR A 32 11.10 -10.77 13.43
N TYR A 33 11.52 -10.41 12.30
CA TYR A 33 10.89 -10.81 11.08
C TYR A 33 11.78 -11.83 10.39
N THR A 34 11.28 -13.03 10.21
CA THR A 34 11.94 -13.99 9.33
C THR A 34 11.73 -13.55 7.88
N PRO A 35 12.79 -13.52 7.07
CA PRO A 35 12.62 -13.17 5.67
C PRO A 35 11.78 -14.25 4.96
N TYR A 36 10.70 -13.84 4.34
CA TYR A 36 9.89 -14.67 3.48
C TYR A 36 10.18 -14.33 2.02
N LYS A 37 10.47 -15.35 1.22
CA LYS A 37 10.61 -15.20 -0.23
C LYS A 37 9.24 -15.22 -0.88
N ALA A 38 8.87 -14.16 -1.55
CA ALA A 38 7.84 -14.24 -2.57
C ALA A 38 8.45 -14.98 -3.77
N SER A 39 8.11 -16.23 -3.95
CA SER A 39 8.61 -17.03 -5.09
C SER A 39 7.69 -16.85 -6.29
N THR A 40 8.25 -16.93 -7.48
CA THR A 40 7.47 -17.04 -8.69
C THR A 40 7.45 -18.51 -9.12
N SER A 41 6.26 -19.10 -9.25
CA SER A 41 6.11 -20.38 -9.89
C SER A 41 6.00 -20.19 -11.41
N ARG A 42 6.59 -21.12 -12.17
CA ARG A 42 6.39 -21.14 -13.63
C ARG A 42 5.08 -21.84 -13.94
N GLY A 43 4.12 -21.09 -14.48
CA GLY A 43 2.90 -21.67 -15.03
C GLY A 43 3.19 -22.61 -16.20
N TRP A 44 2.22 -23.44 -16.53
CA TRP A 44 2.30 -24.47 -17.59
C TRP A 44 2.68 -23.92 -18.98
N CYS A 45 2.46 -22.62 -19.21
CA CYS A 45 2.84 -21.90 -20.44
C CYS A 45 4.22 -21.23 -20.38
N GLY A 46 5.03 -21.51 -19.35
CA GLY A 46 6.37 -20.91 -19.22
C GLY A 46 6.42 -19.44 -18.83
N HIS A 47 5.27 -18.80 -18.61
CA HIS A 47 5.22 -17.47 -18.06
C HIS A 47 5.33 -17.49 -16.54
N PRO A 48 6.12 -16.61 -15.92
CA PRO A 48 6.18 -16.52 -14.47
C PRO A 48 4.81 -16.10 -13.94
N ILE A 49 4.24 -16.92 -13.07
CA ILE A 49 3.05 -16.55 -12.30
C ILE A 49 3.57 -15.96 -11.00
N PRO A 50 3.19 -14.72 -10.66
CA PRO A 50 3.61 -14.12 -9.40
C PRO A 50 3.01 -14.89 -8.23
N ASP A 51 3.82 -15.18 -7.22
CA ASP A 51 3.38 -15.73 -5.93
C ASP A 51 3.24 -14.56 -4.93
N PRO A 52 2.12 -13.84 -4.95
CA PRO A 52 1.95 -12.65 -4.14
C PRO A 52 1.75 -12.99 -2.66
N ILE A 53 2.12 -12.03 -1.82
CA ILE A 53 1.80 -12.01 -0.40
C ILE A 53 0.74 -10.94 -0.17
N ALA A 54 -0.25 -11.24 0.63
CA ALA A 54 -1.20 -10.26 1.12
C ALA A 54 -1.23 -10.23 2.64
N GLN A 55 -1.59 -9.08 3.20
CA GLN A 55 -1.87 -8.91 4.61
C GLN A 55 -3.17 -8.15 4.77
N SER A 56 -4.10 -8.70 5.54
CA SER A 56 -5.33 -8.00 5.87
C SER A 56 -5.15 -7.07 7.08
N PHE A 57 -5.99 -6.06 7.14
CA PHE A 57 -6.07 -5.10 8.22
C PHE A 57 -7.49 -4.55 8.35
N MET A 58 -7.86 -4.17 9.56
CA MET A 58 -9.17 -3.59 9.89
C MET A 58 -9.08 -2.07 9.97
N VAL A 59 -10.09 -1.38 9.44
CA VAL A 59 -10.23 0.07 9.60
C VAL A 59 -11.13 0.37 10.79
N ASP A 60 -10.52 0.68 11.94
CA ASP A 60 -11.25 0.93 13.20
C ASP A 60 -11.80 2.35 13.33
N ALA A 61 -11.27 3.30 12.56
CA ALA A 61 -11.68 4.70 12.61
C ALA A 61 -13.16 4.87 12.22
N THR A 62 -13.96 5.53 13.05
CA THR A 62 -15.41 5.69 12.86
C THR A 62 -15.80 6.45 11.60
N GLY A 63 -14.92 7.28 11.06
CA GLY A 63 -15.11 8.03 9.80
C GLY A 63 -14.45 7.37 8.57
N GLY A 64 -13.84 6.19 8.74
CA GLY A 64 -12.93 5.64 7.73
C GLY A 64 -11.59 6.37 7.71
N ILE A 65 -10.72 5.96 6.81
CA ILE A 65 -9.39 6.57 6.63
C ILE A 65 -9.12 6.85 5.16
N PHE A 66 -8.29 7.85 4.91
CA PHE A 66 -7.72 8.10 3.58
C PHE A 66 -6.26 7.65 3.59
N VAL A 67 -5.97 6.51 3.02
CA VAL A 67 -4.61 5.97 2.94
C VAL A 67 -3.82 6.71 1.89
N SER A 68 -2.66 7.24 2.26
CA SER A 68 -1.74 7.94 1.34
C SER A 68 -0.62 7.03 0.86
N SER A 69 -0.12 6.15 1.74
CA SER A 69 0.99 5.26 1.43
C SER A 69 1.02 4.05 2.35
N ILE A 70 1.77 3.04 1.94
CA ILE A 70 2.09 1.86 2.75
C ILE A 70 3.61 1.72 2.81
N ASP A 71 4.13 1.49 4.01
CA ASP A 71 5.54 1.20 4.22
C ASP A 71 5.74 -0.30 4.37
N LEU A 72 6.61 -0.86 3.55
CA LEU A 72 7.00 -2.27 3.60
C LEU A 72 8.51 -2.39 3.85
N PHE A 73 8.92 -3.52 4.41
CA PHE A 73 10.30 -3.75 4.82
C PHE A 73 10.87 -4.95 4.08
N PHE A 74 11.98 -4.72 3.36
CA PHE A 74 12.62 -5.74 2.55
C PHE A 74 14.01 -6.08 3.08
N LYS A 75 14.37 -7.35 3.00
CA LYS A 75 15.74 -7.83 3.27
C LYS A 75 16.57 -7.91 2.00
N THR A 76 15.96 -8.37 0.91
CA THR A 76 16.59 -8.49 -0.41
C THR A 76 15.71 -7.83 -1.46
N LYS A 77 16.33 -7.43 -2.57
CA LYS A 77 15.64 -6.83 -3.70
C LYS A 77 16.17 -7.33 -5.03
N SER A 78 15.34 -7.22 -6.06
CA SER A 78 15.79 -7.40 -7.44
C SER A 78 16.62 -6.20 -7.92
N THR A 79 17.40 -6.41 -8.95
CA THR A 79 18.15 -5.34 -9.61
C THR A 79 17.36 -4.66 -10.73
N THR A 80 16.31 -5.31 -11.25
CA THR A 80 15.63 -4.89 -12.48
C THR A 80 14.11 -4.81 -12.37
N LEU A 81 13.48 -5.73 -11.65
CA LEU A 81 12.02 -5.85 -11.63
C LEU A 81 11.38 -5.07 -10.47
N PRO A 82 10.29 -4.34 -10.72
CA PRO A 82 9.62 -3.55 -9.69
C PRO A 82 8.80 -4.42 -8.72
N VAL A 83 8.41 -3.80 -7.61
CA VAL A 83 7.35 -4.30 -6.73
C VAL A 83 6.09 -3.48 -6.96
N VAL A 84 4.96 -4.16 -7.11
CA VAL A 84 3.64 -3.55 -7.19
C VAL A 84 2.91 -3.82 -5.87
N VAL A 85 2.30 -2.79 -5.30
CA VAL A 85 1.43 -2.90 -4.13
C VAL A 85 0.03 -2.48 -4.51
N GLU A 86 -0.95 -3.31 -4.16
CA GLU A 86 -2.36 -3.10 -4.44
C GLU A 86 -3.18 -3.13 -3.15
N LEU A 87 -4.10 -2.19 -3.00
CA LEU A 87 -5.16 -2.26 -2.00
C LEU A 87 -6.37 -2.99 -2.58
N ARG A 88 -6.83 -4.02 -1.90
CA ARG A 88 -7.97 -4.85 -2.33
C ARG A 88 -9.02 -4.94 -1.24
N THR A 89 -10.25 -5.16 -1.67
CA THR A 89 -11.36 -5.49 -0.76
C THR A 89 -11.22 -6.91 -0.24
N MET A 90 -11.90 -7.20 0.87
CA MET A 90 -12.00 -8.54 1.44
C MET A 90 -13.42 -9.06 1.32
N ILE A 91 -13.58 -10.33 0.97
CA ILE A 91 -14.88 -11.03 0.97
C ILE A 91 -14.69 -12.39 1.65
N ASN A 92 -15.57 -12.69 2.60
CA ASN A 92 -15.52 -13.93 3.38
C ASN A 92 -14.15 -14.21 4.04
N GLY A 93 -13.43 -13.15 4.44
CA GLY A 93 -12.12 -13.27 5.07
C GLY A 93 -10.96 -13.53 4.11
N TYR A 94 -11.15 -13.34 2.80
CA TYR A 94 -10.11 -13.51 1.78
C TYR A 94 -9.95 -12.27 0.91
N PRO A 95 -8.70 -11.95 0.48
CA PRO A 95 -8.46 -10.90 -0.50
C PRO A 95 -9.18 -11.19 -1.82
N THR A 96 -9.88 -10.19 -2.36
CA THR A 96 -10.51 -10.30 -3.68
C THR A 96 -9.50 -10.00 -4.79
N THR A 97 -9.96 -10.13 -6.05
CA THR A 97 -9.20 -9.68 -7.21
C THR A 97 -9.47 -8.20 -7.56
N GLU A 98 -10.40 -7.56 -6.86
CA GLU A 98 -10.76 -6.17 -7.11
C GLU A 98 -9.79 -5.22 -6.40
N VAL A 99 -9.07 -4.45 -7.22
CA VAL A 99 -8.21 -3.37 -6.74
C VAL A 99 -9.06 -2.12 -6.50
N ILE A 100 -8.91 -1.52 -5.34
CA ILE A 100 -9.61 -0.28 -4.99
C ILE A 100 -9.12 0.83 -5.93
N PRO A 101 -10.02 1.68 -6.47
CA PRO A 101 -9.63 2.78 -7.34
C PRO A 101 -8.50 3.63 -6.73
N PHE A 102 -7.46 3.90 -7.51
CA PHE A 102 -6.21 4.56 -7.08
C PHE A 102 -5.37 3.78 -6.06
N GLY A 103 -5.78 2.59 -5.65
CA GLY A 103 -5.11 1.74 -4.67
C GLY A 103 -3.99 0.87 -5.25
N GLN A 104 -3.38 1.24 -6.36
CA GLN A 104 -2.25 0.52 -6.96
C GLN A 104 -1.07 1.45 -7.15
N VAL A 105 0.12 0.97 -6.80
CA VAL A 105 1.38 1.68 -6.99
C VAL A 105 2.50 0.71 -7.32
N SER A 106 3.39 1.11 -8.23
CA SER A 106 4.58 0.37 -8.60
C SER A 106 5.82 1.17 -8.21
N VAL A 107 6.76 0.53 -7.53
CA VAL A 107 8.05 1.11 -7.15
C VAL A 107 9.16 0.36 -7.85
N ALA A 108 10.05 1.09 -8.52
CA ALA A 108 11.17 0.50 -9.27
C ALA A 108 12.17 -0.17 -8.32
N ALA A 109 12.88 -1.19 -8.79
CA ALA A 109 13.86 -1.92 -8.01
C ALA A 109 14.95 -1.01 -7.38
N ALA A 110 15.32 0.07 -8.09
CA ALA A 110 16.31 1.04 -7.61
C ALA A 110 15.85 1.74 -6.33
N ASP A 111 14.54 2.04 -6.23
CA ASP A 111 13.94 2.82 -5.15
C ASP A 111 13.49 1.94 -3.95
N ILE A 112 13.67 0.63 -4.05
CA ILE A 112 13.41 -0.29 -2.94
C ILE A 112 14.59 -0.24 -1.97
N ASN A 113 14.28 0.10 -0.73
CA ASN A 113 15.24 0.07 0.38
C ASN A 113 15.30 -1.32 0.98
N VAL A 114 16.50 -1.72 1.39
CA VAL A 114 16.74 -2.99 2.09
C VAL A 114 17.49 -2.75 3.38
N SER A 115 17.28 -3.58 4.37
CA SER A 115 18.01 -3.56 5.64
C SER A 115 18.13 -4.96 6.22
N ASP A 116 19.15 -5.20 7.03
CA ASP A 116 19.35 -6.50 7.70
C ASP A 116 18.56 -6.61 9.01
N ASP A 117 18.07 -5.50 9.53
CA ASP A 117 17.40 -5.38 10.84
C ASP A 117 15.93 -4.98 10.75
N ALA A 118 15.38 -4.89 9.53
CA ALA A 118 14.01 -4.44 9.25
C ALA A 118 13.72 -3.00 9.73
N THR A 119 14.71 -2.12 9.84
CA THR A 119 14.49 -0.73 10.29
C THR A 119 14.17 0.21 9.14
N THR A 120 14.67 -0.07 7.94
CA THR A 120 14.51 0.81 6.78
C THR A 120 13.28 0.43 5.97
N ALA A 121 12.33 1.35 5.90
CA ALA A 121 11.11 1.16 5.13
C ALA A 121 11.28 1.55 3.66
N THR A 122 10.52 0.91 2.80
CA THR A 122 10.21 1.38 1.45
C THR A 122 8.78 1.87 1.44
N THR A 123 8.56 3.14 1.10
CA THR A 123 7.25 3.77 1.08
C THR A 123 6.61 3.67 -0.29
N PHE A 124 5.46 3.03 -0.35
CA PHE A 124 4.61 2.90 -1.53
C PHE A 124 3.53 3.96 -1.51
N THR A 125 3.78 5.11 -2.15
CA THR A 125 2.85 6.25 -2.14
C THR A 125 1.85 6.14 -3.28
N PHE A 126 0.57 6.09 -2.94
CA PHE A 126 -0.51 6.03 -3.94
C PHE A 126 -0.64 7.35 -4.72
N PRO A 127 -1.09 7.30 -5.98
CA PRO A 127 -1.24 8.49 -6.81
C PRO A 127 -2.28 9.50 -6.28
N SER A 128 -3.21 9.02 -5.49
CA SER A 128 -4.21 9.80 -4.75
C SER A 128 -4.52 9.10 -3.44
N PRO A 129 -4.91 9.83 -2.38
CA PRO A 129 -5.41 9.21 -1.17
C PRO A 129 -6.59 8.29 -1.44
N VAL A 130 -6.53 7.06 -0.93
CA VAL A 130 -7.54 6.03 -1.12
C VAL A 130 -8.44 5.98 0.09
N TYR A 131 -9.74 6.24 -0.10
CA TYR A 131 -10.69 6.17 1.00
C TYR A 131 -11.06 4.71 1.29
N LEU A 132 -10.92 4.33 2.56
CA LEU A 132 -11.34 3.05 3.10
C LEU A 132 -12.47 3.27 4.12
N GLN A 133 -13.54 2.51 3.97
CA GLN A 133 -14.73 2.62 4.81
C GLN A 133 -14.45 2.15 6.25
N PRO A 134 -15.15 2.73 7.24
CA PRO A 134 -15.02 2.32 8.62
C PRO A 134 -15.53 0.90 8.86
N GLN A 135 -14.99 0.25 9.88
CA GLN A 135 -15.42 -1.08 10.34
C GLN A 135 -15.41 -2.16 9.23
N GLN A 136 -14.51 -2.01 8.26
CA GLN A 136 -14.30 -2.98 7.21
C GLN A 136 -12.86 -3.47 7.17
N GLU A 137 -12.71 -4.72 6.76
CA GLU A 137 -11.42 -5.35 6.53
C GLU A 137 -11.00 -5.15 5.08
N TYR A 138 -9.75 -4.80 4.90
CA TYR A 138 -9.07 -4.63 3.62
C TYR A 138 -7.77 -5.41 3.62
N SER A 139 -7.19 -5.58 2.45
CA SER A 139 -5.85 -6.17 2.33
C SER A 139 -4.98 -5.33 1.41
N PHE A 140 -3.70 -5.31 1.68
CA PHE A 140 -2.73 -4.97 0.67
C PHE A 140 -2.10 -6.25 0.12
N VAL A 141 -1.75 -6.21 -1.15
CA VAL A 141 -1.12 -7.32 -1.88
C VAL A 141 0.18 -6.80 -2.46
N ALA A 142 1.28 -7.44 -2.14
CA ALA A 142 2.59 -7.16 -2.72
C ALA A 142 2.90 -8.21 -3.80
N LEU A 143 3.18 -7.73 -5.02
CA LEU A 143 3.44 -8.55 -6.19
C LEU A 143 4.78 -8.20 -6.82
N SER A 144 5.50 -9.20 -7.29
CA SER A 144 6.64 -9.01 -8.19
C SER A 144 6.80 -10.23 -9.09
N ASN A 145 7.33 -10.03 -10.28
CA ASN A 145 7.60 -11.11 -11.23
C ASN A 145 8.97 -11.78 -11.02
N THR A 146 9.51 -11.71 -9.81
CA THR A 146 10.79 -12.31 -9.43
C THR A 146 10.72 -12.85 -8.00
N ASP A 147 11.55 -13.82 -7.69
CA ASP A 147 11.74 -14.41 -6.36
C ASP A 147 12.88 -13.76 -5.55
N GLU A 148 13.48 -12.69 -6.09
CA GLU A 148 14.61 -11.99 -5.45
C GLU A 148 14.19 -11.10 -4.27
N TYR A 149 12.90 -10.74 -4.18
CA TYR A 149 12.39 -9.95 -3.06
C TYR A 149 12.08 -10.81 -1.86
N THR A 150 12.58 -10.37 -0.70
CA THR A 150 12.28 -11.00 0.59
C THR A 150 11.77 -9.94 1.54
N MET A 151 10.58 -10.16 2.10
CA MET A 151 9.95 -9.26 3.06
C MET A 151 10.12 -9.79 4.49
N TYR A 152 10.07 -8.87 5.45
CA TYR A 152 10.10 -9.23 6.86
C TYR A 152 8.72 -9.61 7.37
N THR A 153 8.65 -10.75 8.04
CA THR A 153 7.44 -11.26 8.71
C THR A 153 7.73 -11.58 10.17
N ALA A 154 6.71 -11.49 11.00
CA ALA A 154 6.74 -11.93 12.40
C ALA A 154 5.98 -13.25 12.52
N ARG A 155 6.62 -14.29 13.06
CA ARG A 155 6.00 -15.59 13.29
C ARG A 155 5.91 -15.92 14.76
N LEU A 156 4.75 -16.35 15.23
CA LEU A 156 4.54 -16.77 16.59
C LEU A 156 5.48 -17.95 16.97
N GLY A 157 6.08 -17.85 18.15
CA GLY A 157 7.00 -18.86 18.65
C GLY A 157 8.43 -18.77 18.11
N GLN A 158 8.71 -17.84 17.19
CA GLN A 158 10.08 -17.55 16.76
C GLN A 158 10.73 -16.49 17.65
N LYS A 159 12.05 -16.53 17.69
CA LYS A 159 12.81 -15.52 18.40
C LYS A 159 12.94 -14.24 17.58
N THR A 160 13.20 -13.14 18.29
CA THR A 160 13.49 -11.83 17.72
C THR A 160 14.85 -11.82 16.98
N LEU A 161 15.11 -10.90 16.02
CA LEU A 161 16.38 -10.80 15.27
C LEU A 161 17.60 -10.68 16.20
N ASP A 162 17.40 -10.13 17.37
CA ASP A 162 18.41 -9.99 18.46
C ASP A 162 18.43 -11.20 19.40
N ASP A 163 17.70 -12.28 19.08
CA ASP A 163 17.60 -13.53 19.87
C ASP A 163 17.14 -13.37 21.34
N ASN A 164 16.72 -12.16 21.73
CA ASN A 164 16.46 -11.81 23.11
C ASN A 164 15.04 -12.14 23.58
N ARG A 165 14.09 -12.33 22.67
CA ARG A 165 12.67 -12.50 23.00
C ARG A 165 11.95 -13.41 22.03
N LEU A 166 10.99 -14.18 22.54
CA LEU A 166 10.04 -14.94 21.73
C LEU A 166 8.85 -14.05 21.33
N ILE A 167 8.43 -14.17 20.08
CA ILE A 167 7.20 -13.55 19.59
C ILE A 167 6.02 -14.35 20.12
N SER A 168 5.33 -13.78 21.11
CA SER A 168 4.20 -14.44 21.81
C SER A 168 2.84 -13.89 21.38
N LYS A 169 2.81 -12.78 20.65
CA LYS A 169 1.58 -12.13 20.15
C LYS A 169 1.79 -11.69 18.72
N GLN A 170 0.76 -11.81 17.92
CA GLN A 170 0.64 -11.03 16.69
C GLN A 170 0.23 -9.60 17.03
N PRO A 171 0.88 -8.61 16.44
CA PRO A 171 0.64 -7.21 16.80
C PRO A 171 -0.69 -6.68 16.28
N TYR A 172 -1.28 -7.31 15.28
CA TYR A 172 -2.43 -6.80 14.56
C TYR A 172 -3.54 -7.85 14.40
N LEU A 173 -4.79 -7.37 14.29
CA LEU A 173 -5.98 -8.18 14.02
C LEU A 173 -6.14 -8.39 12.50
N GLY A 174 -5.20 -9.04 11.88
CA GLY A 174 -5.24 -9.38 10.47
C GLY A 174 -4.59 -10.73 10.26
N SER A 175 -4.59 -11.19 9.02
CA SER A 175 -3.94 -12.43 8.64
C SER A 175 -3.08 -12.19 7.41
N MET A 176 -1.93 -12.86 7.38
CA MET A 176 -1.13 -12.96 6.17
C MET A 176 -1.70 -14.02 5.26
N PHE A 177 -1.62 -13.80 3.97
CA PHE A 177 -2.07 -14.74 2.94
C PHE A 177 -0.95 -14.98 1.93
N LYS A 178 -0.83 -16.22 1.51
CA LYS A 178 0.06 -16.65 0.43
C LYS A 178 -0.78 -17.14 -0.74
N SER A 179 -0.36 -16.83 -1.95
CA SER A 179 -1.01 -17.29 -3.16
C SER A 179 0.02 -17.73 -4.19
N GLN A 180 -0.34 -18.69 -5.03
CA GLN A 180 0.47 -19.13 -6.17
C GLN A 180 -0.08 -18.62 -7.52
N ASN A 181 -1.22 -17.93 -7.50
CA ASN A 181 -1.89 -17.48 -8.72
C ASN A 181 -2.55 -16.09 -8.60
N GLY A 182 -2.36 -15.42 -7.45
CA GLY A 182 -2.97 -14.11 -7.19
C GLY A 182 -4.49 -14.10 -7.01
N GLY A 183 -5.15 -15.25 -7.13
CA GLY A 183 -6.61 -15.37 -7.01
C GLY A 183 -7.08 -16.35 -5.94
N THR A 184 -6.25 -17.34 -5.59
CA THR A 184 -6.54 -18.31 -4.53
C THR A 184 -5.58 -18.09 -3.38
N TRP A 185 -6.11 -17.86 -2.19
CA TRP A 185 -5.36 -17.45 -1.03
C TRP A 185 -5.35 -18.53 0.06
N THR A 186 -4.17 -18.78 0.62
CA THR A 186 -3.99 -19.63 1.81
C THR A 186 -3.68 -18.72 2.99
N PRO A 187 -4.51 -18.69 4.05
CA PRO A 187 -4.25 -17.87 5.23
C PRO A 187 -3.14 -18.49 6.09
N GLU A 188 -2.25 -17.63 6.58
CA GLU A 188 -1.20 -17.96 7.53
C GLU A 188 -1.47 -17.25 8.85
N GLN A 189 -2.15 -17.93 9.76
CA GLN A 189 -2.57 -17.35 11.03
C GLN A 189 -1.43 -17.16 12.04
N MET A 190 -0.27 -17.72 11.78
CA MET A 190 0.89 -17.67 12.68
C MET A 190 1.93 -16.64 12.24
N GLU A 191 1.73 -15.99 11.10
CA GLU A 191 2.66 -15.03 10.53
C GLU A 191 1.94 -13.75 10.13
N ASP A 192 2.60 -12.60 10.35
CA ASP A 192 2.18 -11.28 9.86
C ASP A 192 3.34 -10.61 9.16
N VAL A 193 3.05 -9.90 8.07
CA VAL A 193 4.01 -9.03 7.40
C VAL A 193 4.29 -7.81 8.26
N LYS A 194 5.53 -7.31 8.27
CA LYS A 194 5.83 -6.00 8.85
C LYS A 194 5.43 -4.90 7.90
N PHE A 195 4.53 -4.01 8.33
CA PHE A 195 4.06 -2.89 7.52
C PHE A 195 3.62 -1.71 8.39
N PHE A 196 3.50 -0.53 7.77
CA PHE A 196 2.77 0.61 8.30
C PHE A 196 1.82 1.13 7.24
N ILE A 197 0.64 1.60 7.68
CA ILE A 197 -0.32 2.29 6.83
C ILE A 197 -0.31 3.76 7.23
N ASN A 198 0.00 4.62 6.26
CA ASN A 198 0.01 6.07 6.46
C ASN A 198 -1.32 6.64 5.97
N ALA A 199 -2.08 7.21 6.89
CA ALA A 199 -3.36 7.85 6.61
C ALA A 199 -3.22 9.37 6.58
N CYS A 200 -4.03 10.03 5.75
CA CYS A 200 -4.11 11.49 5.69
C CYS A 200 -4.79 12.04 6.93
N SER A 201 -4.20 13.04 7.54
CA SER A 201 -4.86 13.88 8.54
C SER A 201 -5.32 15.18 7.88
N PHE A 202 -6.59 15.53 8.03
CA PHE A 202 -7.15 16.73 7.42
C PHE A 202 -7.33 17.82 8.47
N VAL A 203 -6.91 19.03 8.12
CA VAL A 203 -7.20 20.22 8.95
C VAL A 203 -8.64 20.64 8.66
N THR A 204 -9.54 20.39 9.61
CA THR A 204 -10.98 20.62 9.43
C THR A 204 -11.43 22.04 9.80
N ASN A 205 -10.54 22.83 10.44
CA ASN A 205 -10.87 24.18 10.95
C ASN A 205 -10.49 25.32 10.00
N THR A 206 -10.12 25.00 8.76
CA THR A 206 -9.73 26.00 7.75
C THR A 206 -10.66 25.93 6.55
N VAL A 207 -10.94 27.12 5.98
CA VAL A 207 -11.68 27.23 4.74
C VAL A 207 -10.68 27.29 3.59
N ALA A 208 -10.78 26.36 2.65
CA ALA A 208 -10.00 26.39 1.42
C ALA A 208 -10.89 26.81 0.25
N GLY A 209 -10.40 27.77 -0.55
CA GLY A 209 -11.04 28.13 -1.81
C GLY A 209 -10.50 27.24 -2.94
N VAL A 210 -11.39 26.54 -3.62
CA VAL A 210 -11.04 25.78 -4.84
C VAL A 210 -11.51 26.58 -6.05
N PHE A 211 -10.56 26.93 -6.92
CA PHE A 211 -10.86 27.56 -8.21
C PHE A 211 -10.77 26.47 -9.29
N LEU A 212 -11.92 26.12 -9.85
CA LEU A 212 -11.97 25.20 -10.97
C LEU A 212 -11.96 26.04 -12.26
N THR A 213 -10.93 25.83 -13.07
CA THR A 213 -10.87 26.41 -14.42
C THR A 213 -10.98 25.28 -15.42
N ASN A 214 -11.92 25.41 -16.34
CA ASN A 214 -11.97 24.50 -17.48
C ASN A 214 -10.79 24.80 -18.41
N GLU A 215 -10.26 23.76 -19.03
CA GLU A 215 -9.36 23.93 -20.18
C GLU A 215 -10.09 24.77 -21.25
N GLU A 216 -9.37 25.68 -21.90
CA GLU A 216 -9.92 26.41 -23.03
C GLU A 216 -10.39 25.40 -24.08
N LEU A 217 -11.68 25.34 -24.29
CA LEU A 217 -12.24 24.56 -25.37
C LEU A 217 -11.76 25.19 -26.71
N PRO A 218 -11.30 24.36 -27.63
CA PRO A 218 -10.91 24.90 -28.94
C PRO A 218 -12.10 25.63 -29.56
N THR A 219 -12.00 26.94 -29.67
CA THR A 219 -13.02 27.76 -30.31
C THR A 219 -12.91 27.60 -31.81
N LYS A 220 -13.97 27.19 -32.48
CA LYS A 220 -14.07 27.17 -33.92
C LYS A 220 -14.68 28.50 -34.35
N THR A 221 -13.94 29.29 -35.13
CA THR A 221 -14.48 30.51 -35.73
C THR A 221 -15.59 30.11 -36.70
N LEU A 222 -16.81 30.56 -36.46
CA LEU A 222 -17.89 30.44 -37.43
C LEU A 222 -17.57 31.41 -38.55
N VAL A 223 -17.18 30.90 -39.71
CA VAL A 223 -17.06 31.70 -40.91
C VAL A 223 -18.48 32.11 -41.30
N GLN A 224 -18.78 33.39 -41.14
CA GLN A 224 -19.97 33.93 -41.77
C GLN A 224 -19.75 33.89 -43.27
N ASN A 225 -20.55 33.13 -43.99
CA ASN A 225 -20.63 33.22 -45.44
C ASN A 225 -21.16 34.62 -45.82
N PRO A 226 -20.54 35.27 -46.77
CA PRO A 226 -20.97 36.56 -47.26
C PRO A 226 -22.33 36.49 -47.98
#